data_27987323bd4238decf1c979c5a331957
#
_entry.id   27987323bd4238decf1c979c5a331957
#
_cell.length_a   1.000
_cell.length_b   1.000
_cell.length_c   1.000
_cell.angle_alpha   90.00
_cell.angle_beta   90.00
_cell.angle_gamma   90.00
#
_symmetry.space_group_name_H-M   'P 1'
#
loop_
_entity.id
_entity.type
_entity.pdbx_description
1 polymer ?
#
loop_
_entity_poly.entity_id
_entity_poly.type
_entity_poly.pdbx_seq_one_letter_code
_entity_poly.pdbx_strand_id
1 'polypeptide(L)'
;MKKQNFIITSLFLFWVIGTTTAQTITGKVTNIHAQPIDGATVILQTIDSTFVDAVITDTTGYFRFNRQPASYRLIFQHIMYETFLLTTTGEDAGTITLKSKDYALDEVIVKGERPLVKVEGGKLSYDLSQLITHKIVSNAYEILQQLPGVQEINGNLSLAGTHNLSIILNGRATTMSHEQLTILLKNTPASRVEKAEIMYSTPPQYHVRGAAINLLLKGYRPEESGLQGEVNAGYLYNYRSGTQGGISLLYTTPKWNIDLLYNTHYEQNRQTTDTYSHHTLKNNIYDICQHNDIDRKGITHYVRTGAEYKFNDNAHINLAYTGVFNPNNDNHSYSDGNITTADNRTKKEARMHNIALDYLSGFGMKAGINYTSYHSESHQQFTNKDNKNQTSEFHTTSGQTIDHWKIYVDQSHTLPREWTLNYGTSLTYASDHNTQFYHTQNGTDMSALNTNNRYNEYTYDFYVGFSKNMGEHLSFSASITGEYYKTARYHAWAAYPTTELTYVMTPAHILQLSFTSDKTYPSYWDLSESTGYISGYEEVQGNPMLKPSTDYSANLNYILKNKYICKHSI
;
A
#
# COMPACT_ATOMS: atom_id res chain seq x y z
N MET A 1 41.27 53.74 -24.18
CA MET A 1 42.68 54.16 -24.15
C MET A 1 43.56 53.09 -23.59
N LYS A 2 44.68 52.79 -24.34
CA LYS A 2 45.85 51.95 -24.05
C LYS A 2 45.57 50.44 -24.05
N LYS A 3 45.81 49.65 -25.11
CA LYS A 3 47.04 49.33 -25.91
C LYS A 3 48.12 48.61 -25.12
N GLN A 4 48.42 47.38 -25.65
CA GLN A 4 49.76 46.77 -25.82
C GLN A 4 50.10 45.71 -24.76
N ASN A 5 50.74 44.54 -25.05
CA ASN A 5 51.56 44.15 -26.20
C ASN A 5 51.58 42.61 -26.36
N PHE A 6 51.72 42.23 -27.60
CA PHE A 6 52.11 40.92 -28.11
C PHE A 6 53.60 40.70 -27.89
N ILE A 7 54.02 39.54 -27.37
CA ILE A 7 55.37 39.00 -27.54
C ILE A 7 55.31 37.60 -28.06
N ILE A 8 55.68 37.42 -29.31
CA ILE A 8 55.97 36.20 -30.02
C ILE A 8 57.29 35.66 -29.54
N THR A 9 57.35 34.47 -28.95
CA THR A 9 58.58 33.72 -28.79
C THR A 9 58.49 32.42 -29.51
N SER A 10 59.12 32.36 -30.69
CA SER A 10 59.31 31.14 -31.48
C SER A 10 60.29 30.24 -30.73
N LEU A 11 59.83 28.98 -30.43
CA LEU A 11 60.74 27.97 -29.92
C LEU A 11 60.72 26.75 -30.90
N PHE A 12 61.87 26.49 -31.45
CA PHE A 12 62.20 25.34 -32.28
C PHE A 12 61.79 24.03 -31.62
N LEU A 13 60.92 23.30 -32.26
CA LEU A 13 60.57 21.93 -31.85
C LEU A 13 61.47 20.98 -32.60
N PHE A 14 62.42 20.40 -31.92
CA PHE A 14 63.21 19.25 -32.39
C PHE A 14 62.25 18.05 -32.50
N TRP A 15 62.05 17.59 -33.70
CA TRP A 15 61.32 16.38 -34.01
C TRP A 15 62.26 15.18 -33.75
N VAL A 16 62.19 14.58 -32.57
CA VAL A 16 62.77 13.25 -32.33
C VAL A 16 61.75 12.23 -32.80
N ILE A 17 61.97 11.67 -33.99
CA ILE A 17 61.25 10.47 -34.45
C ILE A 17 61.79 9.30 -33.62
N GLY A 18 61.19 9.03 -32.48
CA GLY A 18 61.39 7.79 -31.79
C GLY A 18 60.62 6.68 -32.55
N THR A 19 61.36 5.79 -33.18
CA THR A 19 60.78 4.55 -33.68
C THR A 19 60.33 3.74 -32.48
N THR A 20 59.05 3.85 -32.14
CA THR A 20 58.42 2.93 -31.20
C THR A 20 58.25 1.61 -31.91
N THR A 21 59.14 0.67 -31.66
CA THR A 21 58.88 -0.76 -31.98
C THR A 21 57.66 -1.16 -31.17
N ALA A 22 56.56 -1.45 -31.86
CA ALA A 22 55.36 -1.98 -31.21
C ALA A 22 55.73 -3.39 -30.67
N GLN A 23 55.93 -3.47 -29.36
CA GLN A 23 56.16 -4.75 -28.71
C GLN A 23 54.87 -5.58 -28.86
N THR A 24 54.99 -6.79 -29.41
CA THR A 24 53.86 -7.71 -29.67
C THR A 24 53.92 -8.88 -28.71
N ILE A 25 52.75 -9.29 -28.23
CA ILE A 25 52.64 -10.56 -27.47
C ILE A 25 52.08 -11.61 -28.41
N THR A 26 52.78 -12.76 -28.46
CA THR A 26 52.37 -13.88 -29.29
C THR A 26 52.36 -15.17 -28.48
N GLY A 27 51.61 -16.17 -28.94
CA GLY A 27 51.57 -17.47 -28.29
C GLY A 27 50.65 -18.44 -29.03
N LYS A 28 50.67 -19.70 -28.59
CA LYS A 28 49.87 -20.76 -29.18
C LYS A 28 49.07 -21.49 -28.11
N VAL A 29 47.78 -21.77 -28.39
CA VAL A 29 46.89 -22.49 -27.49
C VAL A 29 46.62 -23.88 -28.01
N THR A 30 46.83 -24.90 -27.18
CA THR A 30 46.66 -26.32 -27.53
C THR A 30 45.86 -27.05 -26.45
N ASN A 31 45.31 -28.22 -26.79
CA ASN A 31 44.76 -29.15 -25.82
C ASN A 31 45.85 -30.06 -25.24
N ILE A 32 45.48 -30.95 -24.29
CA ILE A 32 46.41 -31.92 -23.67
C ILE A 32 47.06 -32.93 -24.65
N HIS A 33 46.51 -33.06 -25.88
CA HIS A 33 47.03 -33.88 -26.95
C HIS A 33 47.87 -33.08 -27.97
N ALA A 34 48.30 -31.85 -27.63
CA ALA A 34 49.04 -30.92 -28.47
C ALA A 34 48.31 -30.49 -29.77
N GLN A 35 46.98 -30.68 -29.85
CA GLN A 35 46.19 -30.19 -30.98
C GLN A 35 45.84 -28.73 -30.78
N PRO A 36 45.88 -27.89 -31.84
CA PRO A 36 45.56 -26.47 -31.73
C PRO A 36 44.09 -26.27 -31.37
N ILE A 37 43.82 -25.25 -30.58
CA ILE A 37 42.45 -24.81 -30.23
C ILE A 37 42.14 -23.55 -31.01
N ASP A 38 41.20 -23.65 -31.92
CA ASP A 38 40.62 -22.57 -32.70
C ASP A 38 39.50 -21.89 -31.90
N GLY A 39 39.34 -20.56 -32.02
CA GLY A 39 38.24 -19.84 -31.40
C GLY A 39 38.38 -19.58 -29.89
N ALA A 40 39.55 -19.86 -29.29
CA ALA A 40 39.76 -19.49 -27.89
C ALA A 40 39.95 -17.98 -27.74
N THR A 41 39.19 -17.37 -26.88
CA THR A 41 39.32 -15.95 -26.53
C THR A 41 40.48 -15.77 -25.58
N VAL A 42 41.47 -14.95 -25.97
CA VAL A 42 42.61 -14.56 -25.14
C VAL A 42 42.42 -13.12 -24.73
N ILE A 43 42.28 -12.86 -23.43
CA ILE A 43 42.06 -11.52 -22.86
C ILE A 43 43.36 -11.06 -22.24
N LEU A 44 43.82 -9.88 -22.64
CA LEU A 44 45.00 -9.21 -22.09
C LEU A 44 44.56 -8.21 -21.00
N GLN A 45 45.12 -8.35 -19.80
CA GLN A 45 44.88 -7.46 -18.66
C GLN A 45 46.22 -7.02 -18.06
N THR A 46 46.21 -5.87 -17.40
CA THR A 46 47.28 -5.46 -16.49
C THR A 46 47.23 -6.32 -15.21
N ILE A 47 48.24 -6.23 -14.35
CA ILE A 47 48.32 -7.06 -13.13
C ILE A 47 47.20 -6.71 -12.14
N ASP A 48 46.69 -5.48 -12.14
CA ASP A 48 45.55 -5.01 -11.35
C ASP A 48 44.17 -5.38 -11.95
N SER A 49 44.17 -6.28 -12.97
CA SER A 49 42.95 -6.77 -13.63
C SER A 49 42.23 -5.78 -14.54
N THR A 50 42.89 -4.67 -14.92
CA THR A 50 42.29 -3.71 -15.88
C THR A 50 42.39 -4.31 -17.28
N PHE A 51 41.27 -4.34 -18.00
CA PHE A 51 41.20 -4.82 -19.38
C PHE A 51 42.04 -3.93 -20.32
N VAL A 52 42.86 -4.57 -21.18
CA VAL A 52 43.69 -3.89 -22.18
C VAL A 52 43.22 -4.21 -23.60
N ASP A 53 43.07 -5.51 -23.95
CA ASP A 53 42.68 -5.96 -25.27
C ASP A 53 42.19 -7.43 -25.24
N ALA A 54 41.54 -7.89 -26.31
CA ALA A 54 41.15 -9.30 -26.47
C ALA A 54 41.28 -9.72 -27.92
N VAL A 55 41.79 -10.95 -28.14
CA VAL A 55 41.91 -11.57 -29.45
C VAL A 55 41.40 -13.01 -29.43
N ILE A 56 41.14 -13.58 -30.61
CA ILE A 56 40.66 -14.95 -30.75
C ILE A 56 41.79 -15.74 -31.46
N THR A 57 42.06 -16.99 -31.01
CA THR A 57 43.02 -17.87 -31.66
C THR A 57 42.54 -18.30 -33.05
N ASP A 58 43.45 -18.39 -33.98
CA ASP A 58 43.19 -18.89 -35.34
C ASP A 58 43.13 -20.43 -35.38
N THR A 59 42.88 -20.99 -36.57
CA THR A 59 42.81 -22.46 -36.82
C THR A 59 44.09 -23.23 -36.46
N THR A 60 45.25 -22.54 -36.33
CA THR A 60 46.52 -23.11 -35.87
C THR A 60 46.72 -22.94 -34.36
N GLY A 61 45.75 -22.38 -33.67
CA GLY A 61 45.80 -22.06 -32.25
C GLY A 61 46.64 -20.84 -31.90
N TYR A 62 47.07 -20.04 -32.91
CA TYR A 62 47.96 -18.91 -32.72
C TYR A 62 47.16 -17.65 -32.39
N PHE A 63 47.72 -16.82 -31.48
CA PHE A 63 47.20 -15.49 -31.15
C PHE A 63 48.29 -14.43 -31.13
N ARG A 64 47.91 -13.15 -31.36
CA ARG A 64 48.82 -12.02 -31.37
C ARG A 64 48.14 -10.75 -30.89
N PHE A 65 48.79 -10.06 -29.93
CA PHE A 65 48.48 -8.69 -29.55
C PHE A 65 49.52 -7.74 -30.11
N ASN A 66 49.10 -6.57 -30.54
CA ASN A 66 49.97 -5.49 -31.03
C ASN A 66 50.35 -4.48 -29.94
N ARG A 67 50.12 -4.84 -28.69
CA ARG A 67 50.43 -4.02 -27.50
C ARG A 67 50.97 -4.92 -26.40
N GLN A 68 51.99 -4.44 -25.67
CA GLN A 68 52.55 -5.14 -24.53
C GLN A 68 52.66 -4.19 -23.33
N PRO A 69 51.89 -4.35 -22.25
CA PRO A 69 52.16 -3.74 -20.96
C PRO A 69 53.46 -4.30 -20.35
N ALA A 70 54.15 -3.52 -19.52
CA ALA A 70 55.41 -3.96 -18.88
C ALA A 70 55.29 -5.26 -18.06
N SER A 71 54.10 -5.51 -17.51
CA SER A 71 53.71 -6.75 -16.84
C SER A 71 52.24 -6.96 -17.12
N TYR A 72 51.87 -8.16 -17.49
CA TYR A 72 50.52 -8.44 -17.93
C TYR A 72 50.05 -9.84 -17.53
N ARG A 73 48.73 -10.02 -17.62
CA ARG A 73 48.01 -11.27 -17.38
C ARG A 73 47.21 -11.60 -18.62
N LEU A 74 47.31 -12.89 -19.04
CA LEU A 74 46.48 -13.45 -20.09
C LEU A 74 45.45 -14.39 -19.50
N ILE A 75 44.19 -14.24 -19.91
CA ILE A 75 43.09 -15.16 -19.56
C ILE A 75 42.66 -15.85 -20.84
N PHE A 76 42.70 -17.18 -20.83
CA PHE A 76 42.29 -18.01 -21.94
C PHE A 76 40.92 -18.61 -21.64
N GLN A 77 39.96 -18.35 -22.50
CA GLN A 77 38.57 -18.81 -22.36
C GLN A 77 38.12 -19.52 -23.63
N HIS A 78 37.53 -20.68 -23.45
CA HIS A 78 36.90 -21.41 -24.55
C HIS A 78 35.73 -22.25 -23.97
N ILE A 79 34.63 -22.38 -24.74
CA ILE A 79 33.42 -23.05 -24.25
C ILE A 79 33.65 -24.50 -23.79
N MET A 80 34.59 -25.23 -24.44
CA MET A 80 34.88 -26.63 -24.15
C MET A 80 36.08 -26.86 -23.23
N TYR A 81 36.76 -25.81 -22.75
CA TYR A 81 37.98 -25.92 -21.96
C TYR A 81 37.88 -25.10 -20.67
N GLU A 82 38.60 -25.50 -19.64
CA GLU A 82 38.73 -24.75 -18.40
C GLU A 82 39.43 -23.42 -18.66
N THR A 83 38.96 -22.37 -17.99
CA THR A 83 39.60 -21.04 -18.05
C THR A 83 40.99 -21.13 -17.45
N PHE A 84 42.00 -20.72 -18.21
CA PHE A 84 43.41 -20.74 -17.78
C PHE A 84 43.92 -19.30 -17.67
N LEU A 85 44.76 -19.06 -16.66
CA LEU A 85 45.32 -17.73 -16.39
C LEU A 85 46.84 -17.81 -16.34
N LEU A 86 47.52 -16.98 -17.14
CA LEU A 86 48.96 -16.86 -17.21
C LEU A 86 49.39 -15.43 -16.87
N THR A 87 50.35 -15.28 -15.96
CA THR A 87 50.98 -13.98 -15.68
C THR A 87 52.42 -14.05 -16.20
N THR A 88 52.80 -13.17 -17.11
CA THR A 88 54.12 -13.14 -17.75
C THR A 88 54.54 -11.72 -18.11
N THR A 89 55.80 -11.52 -18.50
CA THR A 89 56.38 -10.24 -18.92
C THR A 89 57.05 -10.30 -20.29
N GLY A 90 57.12 -11.49 -20.94
CA GLY A 90 57.81 -11.70 -22.21
C GLY A 90 56.98 -11.36 -23.44
N GLU A 91 57.59 -11.21 -24.60
CA GLU A 91 56.95 -11.03 -25.91
C GLU A 91 56.33 -12.34 -26.45
N ASP A 92 56.82 -13.48 -26.02
CA ASP A 92 56.28 -14.81 -26.34
C ASP A 92 55.70 -15.45 -25.09
N ALA A 93 54.40 -15.70 -25.11
CA ALA A 93 53.69 -16.40 -24.05
C ALA A 93 53.88 -17.92 -24.11
N GLY A 94 54.52 -18.42 -25.18
CA GLY A 94 54.76 -19.83 -25.39
C GLY A 94 53.52 -20.64 -25.79
N THR A 95 53.59 -21.94 -25.57
CA THR A 95 52.43 -22.84 -25.82
C THR A 95 51.64 -23.07 -24.54
N ILE A 96 50.40 -22.68 -24.59
CA ILE A 96 49.44 -22.77 -23.47
C ILE A 96 48.56 -24.01 -23.70
N THR A 97 48.56 -24.94 -22.75
CA THR A 97 47.73 -26.15 -22.81
C THR A 97 46.49 -25.99 -21.95
N LEU A 98 45.30 -26.02 -22.57
CA LEU A 98 44.04 -25.98 -21.87
C LEU A 98 43.53 -27.39 -21.58
N LYS A 99 42.95 -27.61 -20.42
CA LYS A 99 42.27 -28.84 -20.04
C LYS A 99 40.81 -28.78 -20.49
N SER A 100 40.28 -29.90 -21.01
CA SER A 100 38.87 -30.01 -21.34
C SER A 100 38.01 -29.78 -20.10
N LYS A 101 36.95 -29.03 -20.25
CA LYS A 101 35.95 -28.84 -19.21
C LYS A 101 35.01 -30.04 -19.24
N ASP A 102 35.02 -30.82 -18.17
CA ASP A 102 34.00 -31.84 -17.99
C ASP A 102 32.67 -31.13 -17.71
N TYR A 103 31.78 -31.09 -18.69
CA TYR A 103 30.41 -30.78 -18.48
C TYR A 103 29.74 -31.98 -17.80
N ALA A 104 29.81 -32.10 -16.48
CA ALA A 104 28.73 -32.70 -15.78
C ALA A 104 27.50 -31.83 -16.15
N LEU A 105 26.51 -32.43 -16.80
CA LEU A 105 25.20 -31.78 -16.98
C LEU A 105 24.69 -31.49 -15.57
N ASP A 106 24.97 -30.31 -15.08
CA ASP A 106 24.26 -29.80 -13.92
C ASP A 106 22.78 -29.95 -14.25
N GLU A 107 22.08 -30.64 -13.38
CA GLU A 107 20.63 -30.75 -13.38
C GLU A 107 20.07 -29.40 -13.85
N VAL A 108 19.33 -29.38 -14.94
CA VAL A 108 18.66 -28.19 -15.44
C VAL A 108 17.66 -27.84 -14.35
N ILE A 109 18.10 -27.04 -13.38
CA ILE A 109 17.20 -26.36 -12.46
C ILE A 109 16.42 -25.40 -13.35
N VAL A 110 15.30 -25.88 -13.87
CA VAL A 110 14.25 -25.01 -14.39
C VAL A 110 13.81 -24.19 -13.20
N LYS A 111 14.43 -23.03 -13.00
CA LYS A 111 13.86 -21.98 -12.16
C LYS A 111 12.59 -21.57 -12.89
N GLY A 112 11.49 -22.30 -12.63
CA GLY A 112 10.19 -21.88 -13.04
C GLY A 112 10.00 -20.48 -12.47
N GLU A 113 9.94 -19.46 -13.33
CA GLU A 113 9.53 -18.13 -12.89
C GLU A 113 8.19 -18.32 -12.21
N ARG A 114 8.12 -18.06 -10.91
CA ARG A 114 6.83 -18.08 -10.20
C ARG A 114 5.90 -17.12 -10.93
N PRO A 115 4.70 -17.52 -11.29
CA PRO A 115 3.79 -16.61 -11.97
C PRO A 115 3.54 -15.40 -11.06
N LEU A 116 3.67 -14.19 -11.62
CA LEU A 116 3.45 -12.92 -10.90
C LEU A 116 2.05 -12.86 -10.27
N VAL A 117 1.07 -13.51 -10.89
CA VAL A 117 -0.31 -13.59 -10.42
C VAL A 117 -0.77 -15.03 -10.44
N LYS A 118 -1.44 -15.45 -9.37
CA LYS A 118 -2.14 -16.73 -9.26
C LYS A 118 -3.60 -16.48 -8.94
N VAL A 119 -4.46 -17.38 -9.39
CA VAL A 119 -5.88 -17.37 -9.05
C VAL A 119 -6.16 -18.50 -8.05
N GLU A 120 -6.62 -18.14 -6.88
CA GLU A 120 -6.89 -19.10 -5.79
C GLU A 120 -8.23 -18.73 -5.13
N GLY A 121 -9.26 -19.58 -5.29
CA GLY A 121 -10.57 -19.40 -4.65
C GLY A 121 -11.26 -18.07 -4.99
N GLY A 122 -11.18 -17.63 -6.26
CA GLY A 122 -11.77 -16.37 -6.72
C GLY A 122 -10.91 -15.12 -6.47
N LYS A 123 -9.70 -15.28 -5.91
CA LYS A 123 -8.80 -14.16 -5.60
C LYS A 123 -7.66 -14.09 -6.61
N LEU A 124 -7.29 -12.88 -7.00
CA LEU A 124 -6.06 -12.60 -7.76
C LEU A 124 -4.91 -12.35 -6.78
N SER A 125 -4.07 -13.33 -6.58
CA SER A 125 -2.93 -13.28 -5.67
C SER A 125 -1.66 -12.84 -6.42
N TYR A 126 -1.14 -11.66 -6.07
CA TYR A 126 0.06 -11.07 -6.65
C TYR A 126 1.26 -11.29 -5.73
N ASP A 127 2.35 -11.85 -6.25
CA ASP A 127 3.66 -11.88 -5.58
C ASP A 127 4.31 -10.48 -5.69
N LEU A 128 4.29 -9.74 -4.59
CA LEU A 128 4.74 -8.35 -4.58
C LEU A 128 6.26 -8.25 -4.65
N SER A 129 6.99 -9.24 -4.19
CA SER A 129 8.45 -9.26 -4.32
C SER A 129 8.88 -9.24 -5.79
N GLN A 130 8.15 -9.94 -6.65
CA GLN A 130 8.40 -9.91 -8.10
C GLN A 130 7.87 -8.63 -8.76
N LEU A 131 6.72 -8.13 -8.31
CA LEU A 131 6.11 -6.93 -8.87
C LEU A 131 7.02 -5.70 -8.73
N ILE A 132 7.76 -5.61 -7.62
CA ILE A 132 8.58 -4.44 -7.27
C ILE A 132 10.07 -4.61 -7.63
N THR A 133 10.52 -5.74 -8.18
CA THR A 133 11.95 -6.04 -8.44
C THR A 133 12.67 -4.94 -9.23
N HIS A 134 11.94 -4.18 -10.07
CA HIS A 134 12.50 -3.10 -10.90
C HIS A 134 11.86 -1.74 -10.61
N LYS A 135 11.21 -1.58 -9.46
CA LYS A 135 10.52 -0.35 -9.07
C LYS A 135 11.05 0.16 -7.75
N ILE A 136 11.19 1.46 -7.62
CA ILE A 136 11.54 2.11 -6.35
C ILE A 136 10.23 2.37 -5.62
N VAL A 137 9.96 1.58 -4.59
CA VAL A 137 8.81 1.71 -3.70
C VAL A 137 9.28 1.63 -2.26
N SER A 138 8.80 2.51 -1.42
CA SER A 138 9.25 2.66 -0.04
C SER A 138 8.32 2.00 0.96
N ASN A 139 7.02 1.91 0.66
CA ASN A 139 6.01 1.51 1.60
C ASN A 139 4.87 0.69 0.96
N ALA A 140 4.01 0.12 1.79
CA ALA A 140 2.90 -0.72 1.36
C ALA A 140 1.87 0.03 0.51
N TYR A 141 1.66 1.33 0.77
CA TYR A 141 0.72 2.16 0.01
C TYR A 141 1.17 2.30 -1.45
N GLU A 142 2.45 2.62 -1.67
CA GLU A 142 3.04 2.71 -3.00
C GLU A 142 3.03 1.36 -3.74
N ILE A 143 3.23 0.25 -3.01
CA ILE A 143 3.10 -1.10 -3.60
C ILE A 143 1.68 -1.35 -4.10
N LEU A 144 0.67 -1.02 -3.28
CA LEU A 144 -0.73 -1.23 -3.68
C LEU A 144 -1.10 -0.43 -4.92
N GLN A 145 -0.55 0.77 -5.10
CA GLN A 145 -0.74 1.56 -6.33
C GLN A 145 -0.11 0.92 -7.58
N GLN A 146 0.82 -0.03 -7.42
CA GLN A 146 1.40 -0.76 -8.54
C GLN A 146 0.56 -1.96 -9.01
N LEU A 147 -0.48 -2.31 -8.25
CA LEU A 147 -1.37 -3.41 -8.60
C LEU A 147 -2.29 -3.01 -9.76
N PRO A 148 -2.56 -3.92 -10.71
CA PRO A 148 -3.49 -3.67 -11.79
C PRO A 148 -4.88 -3.28 -11.27
N GLY A 149 -5.45 -2.22 -11.80
CA GLY A 149 -6.77 -1.72 -11.43
C GLY A 149 -6.82 -0.87 -10.16
N VAL A 150 -5.75 -0.81 -9.37
CA VAL A 150 -5.70 0.06 -8.19
C VAL A 150 -5.33 1.48 -8.62
N GLN A 151 -6.11 2.44 -8.13
CA GLN A 151 -5.96 3.87 -8.42
C GLN A 151 -6.05 4.66 -7.12
N GLU A 152 -5.48 5.85 -7.12
CA GLU A 152 -5.68 6.83 -6.06
C GLU A 152 -6.66 7.90 -6.54
N ILE A 153 -7.75 8.08 -5.81
CA ILE A 153 -8.75 9.10 -6.08
C ILE A 153 -8.93 9.92 -4.79
N ASN A 154 -8.64 11.21 -4.85
CA ASN A 154 -8.72 12.13 -3.70
C ASN A 154 -7.96 11.63 -2.45
N GLY A 155 -6.78 11.05 -2.63
CA GLY A 155 -5.96 10.54 -1.53
C GLY A 155 -6.36 9.15 -0.99
N ASN A 156 -7.41 8.53 -1.55
CA ASN A 156 -7.87 7.20 -1.16
C ASN A 156 -7.59 6.17 -2.25
N LEU A 157 -7.21 4.97 -1.85
CA LEU A 157 -7.10 3.85 -2.78
C LEU A 157 -8.49 3.41 -3.24
N SER A 158 -8.64 3.18 -4.52
CA SER A 158 -9.84 2.63 -5.15
C SER A 158 -9.46 1.52 -6.12
N LEU A 159 -10.38 0.62 -6.38
CA LEU A 159 -10.23 -0.44 -7.38
C LEU A 159 -11.16 -0.13 -8.55
N ALA A 160 -10.61 -0.09 -9.76
CA ALA A 160 -11.36 0.24 -10.98
C ALA A 160 -12.59 -0.67 -11.13
N GLY A 161 -13.74 -0.06 -11.42
CA GLY A 161 -15.02 -0.78 -11.56
C GLY A 161 -15.71 -1.12 -10.23
N THR A 162 -15.24 -0.60 -9.09
CA THR A 162 -15.88 -0.81 -7.78
C THR A 162 -16.23 0.53 -7.12
N HIS A 163 -17.27 0.53 -6.27
CA HIS A 163 -17.68 1.74 -5.54
C HIS A 163 -16.87 1.94 -4.28
N ASN A 164 -16.64 0.86 -3.53
CA ASN A 164 -15.91 0.87 -2.27
C ASN A 164 -14.79 -0.16 -2.32
N LEU A 165 -13.67 0.17 -1.69
CA LEU A 165 -12.55 -0.74 -1.52
C LEU A 165 -12.21 -0.89 -0.04
N SER A 166 -12.27 -2.13 0.45
CA SER A 166 -11.81 -2.48 1.78
C SER A 166 -10.38 -2.99 1.74
N ILE A 167 -9.54 -2.59 2.69
CA ILE A 167 -8.22 -3.18 2.87
C ILE A 167 -8.26 -4.14 4.05
N ILE A 168 -7.81 -5.34 3.81
CA ILE A 168 -7.71 -6.42 4.77
C ILE A 168 -6.22 -6.63 5.07
N LEU A 169 -5.85 -6.85 6.30
CA LEU A 169 -4.47 -7.12 6.70
C LEU A 169 -4.35 -8.54 7.26
N ASN A 170 -3.51 -9.36 6.65
CA ASN A 170 -3.30 -10.76 7.06
C ASN A 170 -4.63 -11.54 7.22
N GLY A 171 -5.56 -11.36 6.27
CA GLY A 171 -6.86 -12.03 6.30
C GLY A 171 -7.87 -11.48 7.31
N ARG A 172 -7.66 -10.27 7.84
CA ARG A 172 -8.53 -9.63 8.84
C ARG A 172 -9.00 -8.28 8.37
N ALA A 173 -10.30 -8.06 8.47
CA ALA A 173 -10.87 -6.73 8.26
C ALA A 173 -10.31 -5.75 9.29
N THR A 174 -9.99 -4.55 8.85
CA THR A 174 -9.58 -3.48 9.75
C THR A 174 -10.80 -2.65 10.17
N THR A 175 -10.80 -2.17 11.41
CA THR A 175 -11.82 -1.23 11.91
C THR A 175 -11.36 0.23 11.77
N MET A 176 -10.23 0.43 11.07
CA MET A 176 -9.64 1.75 10.83
C MET A 176 -10.43 2.53 9.80
N SER A 177 -10.47 3.86 9.95
CA SER A 177 -10.93 4.74 8.88
C SER A 177 -9.97 4.69 7.68
N HIS A 178 -10.42 5.16 6.51
CA HIS A 178 -9.56 5.24 5.32
C HIS A 178 -8.28 6.07 5.56
N GLU A 179 -8.37 7.16 6.30
CA GLU A 179 -7.22 8.00 6.66
C GLU A 179 -6.23 7.25 7.53
N GLN A 180 -6.73 6.57 8.59
CA GLN A 180 -5.90 5.77 9.49
C GLN A 180 -5.22 4.62 8.77
N LEU A 181 -5.94 3.96 7.89
CA LEU A 181 -5.41 2.88 7.07
C LEU A 181 -4.35 3.38 6.08
N THR A 182 -4.58 4.52 5.45
CA THR A 182 -3.59 5.18 4.58
C THR A 182 -2.31 5.50 5.34
N ILE A 183 -2.41 6.03 6.56
CA ILE A 183 -1.26 6.27 7.44
C ILE A 183 -0.54 4.96 7.74
N LEU A 184 -1.25 3.91 8.13
CA LEU A 184 -0.66 2.59 8.38
C LEU A 184 0.10 2.07 7.15
N LEU A 185 -0.51 2.11 5.97
CA LEU A 185 0.10 1.60 4.74
C LEU A 185 1.33 2.41 4.31
N LYS A 186 1.28 3.74 4.43
CA LYS A 186 2.43 4.63 4.16
C LYS A 186 3.60 4.42 5.13
N ASN A 187 3.31 3.91 6.32
CA ASN A 187 4.31 3.63 7.36
C ASN A 187 4.68 2.15 7.48
N THR A 188 4.07 1.29 6.66
CA THR A 188 4.47 -0.12 6.57
C THR A 188 5.54 -0.25 5.50
N PRO A 189 6.79 -0.61 5.83
CA PRO A 189 7.88 -0.74 4.88
C PRO A 189 7.53 -1.72 3.75
N ALA A 190 7.94 -1.38 2.53
CA ALA A 190 7.76 -2.25 1.36
C ALA A 190 8.37 -3.65 1.56
N SER A 191 9.49 -3.72 2.27
CA SER A 191 10.18 -4.97 2.59
C SER A 191 9.35 -5.95 3.43
N ARG A 192 8.35 -5.46 4.17
CA ARG A 192 7.44 -6.27 4.99
C ARG A 192 6.27 -6.87 4.21
N VAL A 193 6.04 -6.43 3.00
CA VAL A 193 4.91 -6.92 2.19
C VAL A 193 5.32 -8.16 1.41
N GLU A 194 4.50 -9.21 1.45
CA GLU A 194 4.74 -10.46 0.73
C GLU A 194 3.84 -10.59 -0.49
N LYS A 195 2.52 -10.51 -0.27
CA LYS A 195 1.50 -10.73 -1.30
C LYS A 195 0.36 -9.74 -1.14
N ALA A 196 -0.34 -9.48 -2.23
CA ALA A 196 -1.65 -8.84 -2.23
C ALA A 196 -2.66 -9.69 -2.97
N GLU A 197 -3.80 -9.94 -2.35
CA GLU A 197 -4.91 -10.65 -2.95
C GLU A 197 -6.02 -9.66 -3.29
N ILE A 198 -6.28 -9.46 -4.58
CA ILE A 198 -7.38 -8.61 -5.06
C ILE A 198 -8.63 -9.47 -5.17
N MET A 199 -9.71 -9.00 -4.58
CA MET A 199 -11.04 -9.59 -4.60
C MET A 199 -12.03 -8.54 -5.07
N TYR A 200 -12.63 -8.73 -6.23
CA TYR A 200 -13.72 -7.87 -6.71
C TYR A 200 -15.04 -8.19 -6.04
N SER A 201 -15.16 -9.43 -5.56
CA SER A 201 -16.26 -9.91 -4.73
C SER A 201 -15.65 -10.62 -3.52
N THR A 202 -15.65 -9.94 -2.36
CA THR A 202 -14.98 -10.47 -1.17
C THR A 202 -15.78 -11.62 -0.55
N PRO A 203 -15.18 -12.81 -0.37
CA PRO A 203 -15.82 -13.91 0.33
C PRO A 203 -16.17 -13.53 1.78
N PRO A 204 -17.34 -13.98 2.31
CA PRO A 204 -17.86 -13.55 3.60
C PRO A 204 -16.96 -13.86 4.82
N GLN A 205 -16.07 -14.86 4.73
CA GLN A 205 -15.12 -15.19 5.80
C GLN A 205 -14.10 -14.06 6.11
N TYR A 206 -14.04 -13.02 5.29
CA TYR A 206 -13.26 -11.82 5.58
C TYR A 206 -14.05 -10.77 6.34
N HIS A 207 -15.35 -10.98 6.55
CA HIS A 207 -16.26 -10.08 7.29
C HIS A 207 -16.32 -8.65 6.73
N VAL A 208 -16.06 -8.50 5.43
CA VAL A 208 -16.27 -7.28 4.65
C VAL A 208 -17.06 -7.60 3.40
N ARG A 209 -17.77 -6.62 2.85
CA ARG A 209 -18.55 -6.75 1.62
C ARG A 209 -17.95 -5.88 0.51
N GLY A 210 -18.39 -6.13 -0.73
CA GLY A 210 -17.89 -5.41 -1.88
C GLY A 210 -16.49 -5.88 -2.29
N ALA A 211 -15.68 -4.98 -2.81
CA ALA A 211 -14.31 -5.28 -3.22
C ALA A 211 -13.32 -5.12 -2.06
N ALA A 212 -12.30 -5.96 -2.05
CA ALA A 212 -11.22 -5.85 -1.06
C ALA A 212 -9.85 -6.21 -1.63
N ILE A 213 -8.82 -5.66 -1.00
CA ILE A 213 -7.44 -6.09 -1.16
C ILE A 213 -6.95 -6.63 0.18
N ASN A 214 -6.59 -7.92 0.23
CA ASN A 214 -5.96 -8.51 1.38
C ASN A 214 -4.44 -8.40 1.24
N LEU A 215 -3.83 -7.57 2.07
CA LEU A 215 -2.39 -7.38 2.12
C LEU A 215 -1.80 -8.38 3.11
N LEU A 216 -0.99 -9.31 2.60
CA LEU A 216 -0.27 -10.27 3.39
C LEU A 216 1.13 -9.75 3.67
N LEU A 217 1.40 -9.52 4.94
CA LEU A 217 2.72 -9.13 5.41
C LEU A 217 3.58 -10.38 5.59
N LYS A 218 4.88 -10.25 5.31
CA LYS A 218 5.84 -11.35 5.46
C LYS A 218 5.73 -11.94 6.86
N GLY A 219 5.38 -13.20 6.87
CA GLY A 219 5.44 -14.01 8.05
C GLY A 219 6.86 -14.49 8.35
N TYR A 220 7.00 -15.16 9.44
CA TYR A 220 8.22 -15.77 9.92
C TYR A 220 8.72 -16.90 8.99
N ARG A 221 10.04 -16.99 8.79
CA ARG A 221 10.71 -18.20 8.30
C ARG A 221 11.05 -19.08 9.50
N PRO A 222 10.63 -20.38 9.53
CA PRO A 222 10.70 -21.21 10.72
C PRO A 222 12.09 -21.42 11.35
N GLU A 223 13.15 -21.09 10.64
CA GLU A 223 14.52 -21.46 10.99
C GLU A 223 15.34 -20.30 11.61
N GLU A 224 14.84 -19.07 11.61
CA GLU A 224 15.61 -17.91 12.06
C GLU A 224 14.86 -17.09 13.12
N SER A 225 15.48 -16.86 14.26
CA SER A 225 15.03 -15.85 15.22
C SER A 225 15.74 -14.53 14.89
N GLY A 226 15.01 -13.42 14.90
CA GLY A 226 15.61 -12.14 14.55
C GLY A 226 14.79 -10.94 14.97
N LEU A 227 15.47 -9.80 15.07
CA LEU A 227 14.87 -8.48 15.25
C LEU A 227 15.13 -7.67 14.00
N GLN A 228 14.07 -7.11 13.41
CA GLN A 228 14.12 -6.16 12.29
C GLN A 228 13.49 -4.86 12.73
N GLY A 229 14.05 -3.74 12.29
CA GLY A 229 13.50 -2.43 12.60
C GLY A 229 13.78 -1.42 11.53
N GLU A 230 12.92 -0.41 11.49
CA GLU A 230 13.04 0.75 10.61
C GLU A 230 12.65 2.01 11.36
N VAL A 231 13.38 3.07 11.14
CA VAL A 231 13.05 4.42 11.61
C VAL A 231 12.91 5.31 10.39
N ASN A 232 11.83 6.06 10.30
CA ASN A 232 11.62 7.03 9.24
C ASN A 232 11.33 8.42 9.80
N ALA A 233 11.71 9.44 9.04
CA ALA A 233 11.36 10.82 9.31
C ALA A 233 11.14 11.54 7.97
N GLY A 234 10.13 12.40 7.92
CA GLY A 234 9.77 13.14 6.72
C GLY A 234 9.37 14.57 7.05
N TYR A 235 9.65 15.46 6.09
CA TYR A 235 9.19 16.83 6.09
C TYR A 235 8.50 17.12 4.77
N LEU A 236 7.30 17.67 4.84
CA LEU A 236 6.52 18.09 3.67
C LEU A 236 6.25 19.58 3.76
N TYR A 237 6.43 20.28 2.66
CA TYR A 237 6.05 21.68 2.53
C TYR A 237 5.13 21.84 1.32
N ASN A 238 3.89 22.23 1.58
CA ASN A 238 2.90 22.59 0.57
C ASN A 238 2.15 23.84 1.07
N TYR A 239 2.74 25.02 0.87
CA TYR A 239 2.32 26.30 1.46
C TYR A 239 2.29 26.31 3.00
N ARG A 240 2.29 25.17 3.64
CA ARG A 240 2.34 24.94 5.09
C ARG A 240 3.28 23.76 5.38
N SER A 241 3.79 23.73 6.59
CA SER A 241 4.74 22.70 7.03
C SER A 241 4.02 21.47 7.57
N GLY A 242 4.48 20.29 7.17
CA GLY A 242 4.12 19.02 7.75
C GLY A 242 5.36 18.24 8.16
N THR A 243 5.29 17.49 9.23
CA THR A 243 6.36 16.59 9.67
C THR A 243 5.79 15.23 10.03
N GLN A 244 6.54 14.19 9.74
CA GLN A 244 6.18 12.83 10.12
C GLN A 244 7.40 12.10 10.67
N GLY A 245 7.17 11.16 11.58
CA GLY A 245 8.22 10.30 12.10
C GLY A 245 7.64 8.97 12.56
N GLY A 246 8.39 7.90 12.37
CA GLY A 246 7.91 6.57 12.70
C GLY A 246 9.00 5.59 13.08
N ILE A 247 8.61 4.57 13.83
CA ILE A 247 9.42 3.44 14.22
C ILE A 247 8.62 2.17 13.97
N SER A 248 9.21 1.21 13.27
CA SER A 248 8.65 -0.12 13.05
C SER A 248 9.64 -1.16 13.57
N LEU A 249 9.19 -2.05 14.45
CA LEU A 249 9.97 -3.16 14.97
C LEU A 249 9.22 -4.47 14.73
N LEU A 250 9.94 -5.52 14.37
CA LEU A 250 9.43 -6.87 14.20
C LEU A 250 10.42 -7.84 14.87
N TYR A 251 9.96 -8.52 15.90
CA TYR A 251 10.68 -9.61 16.56
C TYR A 251 10.04 -10.94 16.21
N THR A 252 10.83 -11.84 15.65
CA THR A 252 10.37 -13.16 15.20
C THR A 252 11.17 -14.27 15.87
N THR A 253 10.48 -15.33 16.25
CA THR A 253 11.02 -16.59 16.71
C THR A 253 10.22 -17.75 16.12
N PRO A 254 10.62 -19.02 16.25
CA PRO A 254 9.83 -20.16 15.79
C PRO A 254 8.37 -20.20 16.28
N LYS A 255 8.09 -19.65 17.45
CA LYS A 255 6.74 -19.66 18.04
C LYS A 255 6.10 -18.29 18.19
N TRP A 256 6.89 -17.22 18.25
CA TRP A 256 6.39 -15.88 18.46
C TRP A 256 6.69 -14.96 17.30
N ASN A 257 5.71 -14.15 16.95
CA ASN A 257 5.84 -13.03 16.04
C ASN A 257 5.26 -11.80 16.73
N ILE A 258 6.12 -10.83 17.07
CA ILE A 258 5.73 -9.63 17.82
C ILE A 258 6.08 -8.43 16.97
N ASP A 259 5.10 -7.55 16.71
CA ASP A 259 5.32 -6.31 15.99
C ASP A 259 4.95 -5.09 16.83
N LEU A 260 5.70 -4.02 16.61
CA LEU A 260 5.41 -2.69 17.13
C LEU A 260 5.55 -1.70 15.99
N LEU A 261 4.53 -0.86 15.80
CA LEU A 261 4.53 0.26 14.89
C LEU A 261 4.10 1.50 15.66
N TYR A 262 4.92 2.53 15.65
CA TYR A 262 4.56 3.86 16.13
C TYR A 262 4.80 4.87 15.02
N ASN A 263 3.85 5.76 14.83
CA ASN A 263 3.97 6.86 13.90
C ASN A 263 3.37 8.14 14.48
N THR A 264 3.98 9.26 14.19
CA THR A 264 3.46 10.58 14.49
C THR A 264 3.48 11.45 13.25
N HIS A 265 2.39 12.16 13.03
CA HIS A 265 2.21 13.05 11.89
C HIS A 265 1.67 14.38 12.38
N TYR A 266 2.39 15.46 12.08
CA TYR A 266 1.92 16.83 12.26
C TYR A 266 1.66 17.43 10.88
N GLU A 267 0.48 17.98 10.69
CA GLU A 267 0.07 18.60 9.43
C GLU A 267 -0.49 19.99 9.69
N GLN A 268 -0.13 20.92 8.81
CA GLN A 268 -0.80 22.18 8.60
C GLN A 268 -1.32 22.23 7.16
N ASN A 269 -2.59 22.62 6.99
CA ASN A 269 -3.23 22.74 5.69
C ASN A 269 -4.05 24.03 5.62
N ARG A 270 -3.96 24.74 4.49
CA ARG A 270 -4.80 25.88 4.18
C ARG A 270 -5.60 25.61 2.91
N GLN A 271 -6.87 25.85 2.97
CA GLN A 271 -7.79 25.70 1.85
C GLN A 271 -8.57 27.00 1.67
N THR A 272 -8.67 27.49 0.44
CA THR A 272 -9.53 28.60 0.06
C THR A 272 -10.61 28.10 -0.89
N THR A 273 -11.84 28.59 -0.71
CA THR A 273 -12.97 28.22 -1.57
C THR A 273 -13.83 29.45 -1.82
N ASP A 274 -14.09 29.72 -3.09
CA ASP A 274 -15.07 30.72 -3.51
C ASP A 274 -16.38 30.02 -3.88
N THR A 275 -17.46 30.43 -3.21
CA THR A 275 -18.79 29.86 -3.41
C THR A 275 -19.72 30.93 -4.00
N TYR A 276 -20.37 30.60 -5.10
CA TYR A 276 -21.41 31.40 -5.74
C TYR A 276 -22.68 30.59 -5.76
N SER A 277 -23.74 31.10 -5.15
CA SER A 277 -25.03 30.41 -5.12
C SER A 277 -26.18 31.37 -5.41
N HIS A 278 -27.14 30.86 -6.16
CA HIS A 278 -28.35 31.58 -6.58
C HIS A 278 -29.56 30.91 -5.95
N HIS A 279 -30.24 31.63 -5.05
CA HIS A 279 -31.38 31.12 -4.32
C HIS A 279 -32.65 31.89 -4.71
N THR A 280 -33.69 31.18 -5.11
CA THR A 280 -35.02 31.73 -5.34
C THR A 280 -35.92 31.34 -4.19
N LEU A 281 -36.31 32.31 -3.36
CA LEU A 281 -37.21 32.13 -2.23
C LEU A 281 -38.49 32.92 -2.49
N LYS A 282 -39.60 32.25 -2.79
CA LYS A 282 -40.86 32.86 -3.20
C LYS A 282 -40.64 33.77 -4.43
N ASN A 283 -40.72 35.08 -4.28
CA ASN A 283 -40.53 36.05 -5.37
C ASN A 283 -39.20 36.82 -5.29
N ASN A 284 -38.32 36.44 -4.36
CA ASN A 284 -37.02 37.09 -4.16
C ASN A 284 -35.89 36.21 -4.64
N ILE A 285 -34.92 36.83 -5.29
CA ILE A 285 -33.67 36.20 -5.73
C ILE A 285 -32.56 36.70 -4.81
N TYR A 286 -31.74 35.76 -4.34
CA TYR A 286 -30.57 36.04 -3.51
C TYR A 286 -29.34 35.45 -4.21
N ASP A 287 -28.46 36.32 -4.67
CA ASP A 287 -27.14 35.94 -5.17
C ASP A 287 -26.16 36.03 -4.00
N ILE A 288 -25.62 34.90 -3.60
CA ILE A 288 -24.69 34.77 -2.49
C ILE A 288 -23.31 34.51 -3.04
N CYS A 289 -22.37 35.40 -2.73
CA CYS A 289 -20.95 35.24 -3.01
C CYS A 289 -20.20 35.16 -1.69
N GLN A 290 -19.38 34.15 -1.53
CA GLN A 290 -18.64 33.93 -0.29
C GLN A 290 -17.23 33.44 -0.59
N HIS A 291 -16.25 34.05 0.05
CA HIS A 291 -14.86 33.59 0.11
C HIS A 291 -14.60 32.93 1.46
N ASN A 292 -14.18 31.67 1.45
CA ASN A 292 -13.85 30.94 2.66
C ASN A 292 -12.35 30.67 2.70
N ASP A 293 -11.71 31.00 3.81
CA ASP A 293 -10.31 30.68 4.12
C ASP A 293 -10.29 29.76 5.35
N ILE A 294 -9.78 28.56 5.17
CA ILE A 294 -9.78 27.51 6.19
C ILE A 294 -8.33 27.12 6.47
N ASP A 295 -7.88 27.32 7.71
CA ASP A 295 -6.56 26.91 8.20
C ASP A 295 -6.75 25.77 9.22
N ARG A 296 -6.15 24.63 8.94
CA ARG A 296 -6.22 23.44 9.78
C ARG A 296 -4.82 23.05 10.22
N LYS A 297 -4.67 22.69 11.48
CA LYS A 297 -3.43 22.11 12.02
C LYS A 297 -3.76 21.04 13.05
N GLY A 298 -2.95 20.00 13.06
CA GLY A 298 -3.17 18.91 13.99
C GLY A 298 -1.99 17.97 14.09
N ILE A 299 -1.97 17.22 15.15
CA ILE A 299 -1.02 16.14 15.37
C ILE A 299 -1.77 14.83 15.57
N THR A 300 -1.31 13.78 14.91
CA THR A 300 -1.85 12.43 15.05
C THR A 300 -0.73 11.51 15.49
N HIS A 301 -0.99 10.73 16.54
CA HIS A 301 -0.14 9.61 16.95
C HIS A 301 -0.86 8.31 16.65
N TYR A 302 -0.15 7.41 16.03
CA TYR A 302 -0.61 6.06 15.70
C TYR A 302 0.30 5.04 16.38
N VAL A 303 -0.30 4.09 17.08
CA VAL A 303 0.39 2.97 17.73
C VAL A 303 -0.28 1.68 17.32
N ARG A 304 0.50 0.70 16.89
CA ARG A 304 0.03 -0.67 16.73
C ARG A 304 1.05 -1.62 17.35
N THR A 305 0.56 -2.58 18.09
CA THR A 305 1.36 -3.72 18.54
C THR A 305 0.59 -5.00 18.33
N GLY A 306 1.28 -6.03 17.89
CA GLY A 306 0.71 -7.35 17.66
C GLY A 306 1.59 -8.42 18.28
N ALA A 307 0.97 -9.48 18.73
CA ALA A 307 1.64 -10.67 19.21
C ALA A 307 0.92 -11.91 18.69
N GLU A 308 1.59 -12.71 17.89
CA GLU A 308 1.12 -14.00 17.41
C GLU A 308 1.90 -15.12 18.07
N TYR A 309 1.20 -16.11 18.59
CA TYR A 309 1.78 -17.33 19.12
C TYR A 309 1.34 -18.53 18.30
N LYS A 310 2.28 -19.29 17.78
CA LYS A 310 2.06 -20.51 17.02
C LYS A 310 2.13 -21.73 17.94
N PHE A 311 1.02 -22.44 18.06
CA PHE A 311 0.97 -23.73 18.76
C PHE A 311 1.64 -24.82 17.91
N ASN A 312 1.33 -24.80 16.59
CA ASN A 312 1.90 -25.63 15.52
C ASN A 312 1.70 -24.92 14.17
N ASP A 313 2.07 -25.56 13.07
CA ASP A 313 2.01 -24.97 11.72
C ASP A 313 0.57 -24.57 11.28
N ASN A 314 -0.45 -25.20 11.86
CA ASN A 314 -1.85 -24.99 11.48
C ASN A 314 -2.70 -24.30 12.56
N ALA A 315 -2.15 -24.03 13.74
CA ALA A 315 -2.88 -23.43 14.85
C ALA A 315 -2.10 -22.25 15.45
N HIS A 316 -2.75 -21.11 15.56
CA HIS A 316 -2.15 -19.92 16.20
C HIS A 316 -3.20 -19.05 16.87
N ILE A 317 -2.75 -18.24 17.80
CA ILE A 317 -3.53 -17.17 18.41
C ILE A 317 -2.81 -15.85 18.15
N ASN A 318 -3.57 -14.81 17.85
CA ASN A 318 -3.03 -13.48 17.63
C ASN A 318 -3.81 -12.45 18.44
N LEU A 319 -3.08 -11.61 19.14
CA LEU A 319 -3.59 -10.43 19.83
C LEU A 319 -3.01 -9.18 19.18
N ALA A 320 -3.85 -8.24 18.79
CA ALA A 320 -3.42 -6.97 18.26
C ALA A 320 -4.09 -5.81 18.99
N TYR A 321 -3.33 -4.78 19.26
CA TYR A 321 -3.80 -3.50 19.74
C TYR A 321 -3.48 -2.41 18.72
N THR A 322 -4.44 -1.52 18.48
CA THR A 322 -4.26 -0.32 17.66
C THR A 322 -4.80 0.88 18.42
N GLY A 323 -3.99 1.92 18.57
CA GLY A 323 -4.36 3.20 19.17
C GLY A 323 -4.15 4.34 18.18
N VAL A 324 -5.13 5.25 18.10
CA VAL A 324 -5.02 6.50 17.34
C VAL A 324 -5.36 7.65 18.27
N PHE A 325 -4.48 8.64 18.36
CA PHE A 325 -4.62 9.76 19.26
C PHE A 325 -4.42 11.06 18.49
N ASN A 326 -5.44 11.89 18.54
CA ASN A 326 -5.46 13.24 17.96
C ASN A 326 -5.66 14.24 19.13
N PRO A 327 -4.61 14.58 19.86
CA PRO A 327 -4.75 15.37 21.09
C PRO A 327 -5.07 16.85 20.84
N ASN A 328 -4.83 17.34 19.64
CA ASN A 328 -5.06 18.73 19.31
C ASN A 328 -5.21 18.90 17.80
N ASN A 329 -6.45 19.00 17.34
CA ASN A 329 -6.80 19.42 16.00
C ASN A 329 -7.50 20.78 16.07
N ASP A 330 -6.88 21.79 15.47
CA ASP A 330 -7.36 23.16 15.45
C ASP A 330 -7.78 23.51 14.01
N ASN A 331 -9.03 23.94 13.85
CA ASN A 331 -9.60 24.35 12.57
C ASN A 331 -10.14 25.77 12.72
N HIS A 332 -9.61 26.69 11.94
CA HIS A 332 -10.06 28.06 11.86
C HIS A 332 -10.58 28.33 10.45
N SER A 333 -11.86 28.64 10.35
CA SER A 333 -12.55 29.01 9.11
C SER A 333 -13.03 30.43 9.19
N TYR A 334 -12.57 31.27 8.28
CA TYR A 334 -13.06 32.63 8.09
C TYR A 334 -13.79 32.72 6.76
N SER A 335 -15.03 33.17 6.82
CA SER A 335 -15.91 33.34 5.67
C SER A 335 -16.25 34.83 5.50
N ASP A 336 -15.91 35.39 4.33
CA ASP A 336 -16.30 36.76 3.96
C ASP A 336 -17.25 36.73 2.78
N GLY A 337 -18.45 37.23 2.97
CA GLY A 337 -19.52 37.17 1.99
C GLY A 337 -20.35 38.46 1.92
N ASN A 338 -21.10 38.59 0.82
CA ASN A 338 -21.98 39.75 0.58
C ASN A 338 -23.18 39.78 1.50
N ILE A 339 -23.51 38.71 2.24
CA ILE A 339 -24.62 38.63 3.18
C ILE A 339 -24.13 38.63 4.62
N THR A 340 -23.11 37.82 4.91
CA THR A 340 -22.56 37.63 6.26
C THR A 340 -21.06 37.44 6.21
N THR A 341 -20.41 37.80 7.34
CA THR A 341 -19.03 37.45 7.64
C THR A 341 -19.02 36.55 8.86
N ALA A 342 -18.35 35.40 8.79
CA ALA A 342 -18.31 34.45 9.91
C ALA A 342 -16.87 34.07 10.27
N ASP A 343 -16.59 33.97 11.56
CA ASP A 343 -15.36 33.40 12.14
C ASP A 343 -15.75 32.14 12.93
N ASN A 344 -15.21 31.01 12.54
CA ASN A 344 -15.49 29.73 13.14
C ASN A 344 -14.18 29.05 13.57
N ARG A 345 -14.00 28.84 14.86
CA ARG A 345 -12.84 28.16 15.45
C ARG A 345 -13.27 26.91 16.15
N THR A 346 -12.73 25.80 15.73
CA THR A 346 -13.04 24.48 16.31
C THR A 346 -11.75 23.82 16.78
N LYS A 347 -11.71 23.43 18.05
CA LYS A 347 -10.69 22.57 18.63
C LYS A 347 -11.29 21.21 18.89
N LYS A 348 -10.64 20.16 18.39
CA LYS A 348 -11.12 18.79 18.52
C LYS A 348 -10.00 17.90 19.06
N GLU A 349 -10.34 17.11 20.06
CA GLU A 349 -9.54 15.98 20.53
C GLU A 349 -10.25 14.68 20.18
N ALA A 350 -9.49 13.65 19.84
CA ALA A 350 -10.04 12.33 19.56
C ALA A 350 -9.06 11.23 19.93
N ARG A 351 -9.59 10.13 20.42
CA ARG A 351 -8.82 8.90 20.70
C ARG A 351 -9.60 7.67 20.30
N MET A 352 -8.90 6.70 19.73
CA MET A 352 -9.46 5.41 19.39
C MET A 352 -8.56 4.30 19.95
N HIS A 353 -9.17 3.30 20.53
CA HIS A 353 -8.53 2.06 20.95
C HIS A 353 -9.22 0.90 20.27
N ASN A 354 -8.46 0.02 19.65
CA ASN A 354 -8.96 -1.23 19.10
C ASN A 354 -8.14 -2.39 19.63
N ILE A 355 -8.81 -3.44 20.11
CA ILE A 355 -8.22 -4.69 20.57
C ILE A 355 -8.86 -5.81 19.77
N ALA A 356 -8.05 -6.62 19.10
CA ALA A 356 -8.49 -7.77 18.32
C ALA A 356 -7.78 -9.04 18.79
N LEU A 357 -8.54 -10.06 19.11
CA LEU A 357 -8.06 -11.40 19.43
C LEU A 357 -8.63 -12.38 18.41
N ASP A 358 -7.75 -13.12 17.74
CA ASP A 358 -8.12 -14.14 16.77
C ASP A 358 -7.44 -15.46 17.09
N TYR A 359 -8.17 -16.54 16.90
CA TYR A 359 -7.69 -17.89 17.05
C TYR A 359 -7.96 -18.70 15.78
N LEU A 360 -6.95 -19.34 15.23
CA LEU A 360 -7.06 -20.34 14.20
C LEU A 360 -6.72 -21.70 14.80
N SER A 361 -7.64 -22.64 14.67
CA SER A 361 -7.45 -24.04 15.12
C SER A 361 -6.79 -24.89 14.03
N GLY A 362 -6.16 -25.99 14.43
CA GLY A 362 -5.57 -26.96 13.51
C GLY A 362 -6.55 -27.68 12.59
N PHE A 363 -7.85 -27.63 12.86
CA PHE A 363 -8.92 -28.20 12.02
C PHE A 363 -9.64 -27.14 11.16
N GLY A 364 -9.09 -25.92 11.04
CA GLY A 364 -9.58 -24.88 10.15
C GLY A 364 -10.69 -23.98 10.72
N MET A 365 -11.05 -24.11 12.01
CA MET A 365 -11.96 -23.16 12.67
C MET A 365 -11.22 -21.86 12.97
N LYS A 366 -11.80 -20.73 12.60
CA LYS A 366 -11.35 -19.40 12.95
C LYS A 366 -12.37 -18.73 13.86
N ALA A 367 -11.95 -18.18 14.98
CA ALA A 367 -12.80 -17.45 15.89
C ALA A 367 -12.11 -16.17 16.33
N GLY A 368 -12.88 -15.11 16.56
CA GLY A 368 -12.29 -13.85 16.99
C GLY A 368 -13.24 -12.93 17.72
N ILE A 369 -12.63 -12.02 18.47
CA ILE A 369 -13.29 -10.92 19.18
C ILE A 369 -12.56 -9.65 18.83
N ASN A 370 -13.30 -8.62 18.46
CA ASN A 370 -12.80 -7.30 18.18
C ASN A 370 -13.58 -6.28 19.00
N TYR A 371 -12.87 -5.43 19.74
CA TYR A 371 -13.44 -4.33 20.49
C TYR A 371 -12.80 -3.01 20.05
N THR A 372 -13.63 -2.03 19.72
CA THR A 372 -13.21 -0.67 19.40
C THR A 372 -13.90 0.30 20.33
N SER A 373 -13.15 1.17 20.95
CA SER A 373 -13.64 2.33 21.69
C SER A 373 -13.13 3.60 21.04
N TYR A 374 -14.04 4.50 20.72
CA TYR A 374 -13.74 5.84 20.18
C TYR A 374 -14.32 6.89 21.09
N HIS A 375 -13.55 7.92 21.37
CA HIS A 375 -13.99 9.10 22.13
C HIS A 375 -13.48 10.36 21.44
N SER A 376 -14.35 11.33 21.26
CA SER A 376 -13.96 12.67 20.81
C SER A 376 -14.71 13.76 21.56
N GLU A 377 -14.02 14.87 21.76
CA GLU A 377 -14.57 16.11 22.30
C GLU A 377 -14.19 17.26 21.37
N SER A 378 -15.14 18.17 21.13
CA SER A 378 -14.98 19.31 20.25
C SER A 378 -15.54 20.54 20.87
N HIS A 379 -14.78 21.63 20.86
CA HIS A 379 -15.19 22.97 21.29
C HIS A 379 -15.19 23.87 20.07
N GLN A 380 -16.35 24.42 19.76
CA GLN A 380 -16.55 25.38 18.67
C GLN A 380 -16.88 26.76 19.22
N GLN A 381 -16.22 27.77 18.73
CA GLN A 381 -16.57 29.17 18.88
C GLN A 381 -16.97 29.70 17.51
N PHE A 382 -18.18 30.19 17.42
CA PHE A 382 -18.74 30.71 16.18
C PHE A 382 -19.21 32.15 16.38
N THR A 383 -18.73 33.05 15.53
CA THR A 383 -19.14 34.47 15.50
C THR A 383 -19.61 34.78 14.10
N ASN A 384 -20.83 35.27 13.95
CA ASN A 384 -21.39 35.70 12.69
C ASN A 384 -21.83 37.17 12.75
N LYS A 385 -21.51 37.90 11.68
CA LYS A 385 -21.92 39.30 11.53
C LYS A 385 -22.65 39.44 10.19
N ASP A 386 -23.88 39.91 10.26
CA ASP A 386 -24.69 40.17 9.07
C ASP A 386 -24.36 41.54 8.44
N ASN A 387 -24.92 41.81 7.26
CA ASN A 387 -24.74 43.07 6.52
C ASN A 387 -25.40 44.30 7.24
N LYS A 388 -26.18 44.09 8.32
CA LYS A 388 -26.73 45.12 9.19
C LYS A 388 -25.87 45.33 10.44
N ASN A 389 -24.68 44.72 10.51
CA ASN A 389 -23.79 44.72 11.66
C ASN A 389 -24.37 44.07 12.93
N GLN A 390 -25.39 43.21 12.79
CA GLN A 390 -25.87 42.42 13.93
C GLN A 390 -24.90 41.24 14.11
N THR A 391 -24.40 41.09 15.32
CA THR A 391 -23.44 40.01 15.65
C THR A 391 -24.15 38.96 16.49
N SER A 392 -24.05 37.70 16.07
CA SER A 392 -24.41 36.54 16.86
C SER A 392 -23.16 35.76 17.22
N GLU A 393 -23.04 35.36 18.47
CA GLU A 393 -21.92 34.58 18.98
C GLU A 393 -22.43 33.46 19.88
N PHE A 394 -21.87 32.27 19.69
CA PHE A 394 -22.14 31.14 20.57
C PHE A 394 -20.93 30.22 20.64
N HIS A 395 -20.90 29.45 21.71
CA HIS A 395 -19.94 28.36 21.91
C HIS A 395 -20.69 27.03 21.94
N THR A 396 -20.13 25.99 21.32
CA THR A 396 -20.66 24.65 21.47
C THR A 396 -19.59 23.73 22.04
N THR A 397 -20.01 22.79 22.87
CA THR A 397 -19.25 21.63 23.29
C THR A 397 -19.97 20.41 22.78
N SER A 398 -19.27 19.61 21.95
CA SER A 398 -19.80 18.37 21.37
C SER A 398 -18.93 17.20 21.79
N GLY A 399 -19.56 16.10 22.17
CA GLY A 399 -18.89 14.87 22.55
C GLY A 399 -19.46 13.67 21.79
N GLN A 400 -18.60 12.73 21.46
CA GLN A 400 -19.01 11.44 20.88
C GLN A 400 -18.22 10.31 21.52
N THR A 401 -18.93 9.27 21.96
CA THR A 401 -18.35 8.04 22.48
C THR A 401 -18.97 6.86 21.76
N ILE A 402 -18.15 6.02 21.13
CA ILE A 402 -18.58 4.82 20.41
C ILE A 402 -17.89 3.61 21.02
N ASP A 403 -18.66 2.62 21.41
CA ASP A 403 -18.19 1.30 21.79
C ASP A 403 -18.73 0.28 20.80
N HIS A 404 -17.83 -0.46 20.15
CA HIS A 404 -18.16 -1.43 19.10
C HIS A 404 -17.54 -2.78 19.41
N TRP A 405 -18.36 -3.83 19.46
CA TRP A 405 -17.98 -5.20 19.69
C TRP A 405 -18.34 -6.05 18.46
N LYS A 406 -17.41 -6.88 18.04
CA LYS A 406 -17.66 -7.91 17.01
C LYS A 406 -17.10 -9.24 17.48
N ILE A 407 -17.92 -10.28 17.42
CA ILE A 407 -17.54 -11.65 17.71
C ILE A 407 -17.90 -12.48 16.48
N TYR A 408 -17.02 -13.38 16.09
CA TYR A 408 -17.27 -14.24 14.94
C TYR A 408 -16.67 -15.62 15.09
N VAL A 409 -17.26 -16.59 14.36
CA VAL A 409 -16.75 -17.96 14.21
C VAL A 409 -16.97 -18.38 12.76
N ASP A 410 -15.91 -18.85 12.14
CA ASP A 410 -15.87 -19.32 10.77
C ASP A 410 -15.31 -20.75 10.71
N GLN A 411 -15.77 -21.52 9.75
CA GLN A 411 -15.26 -22.85 9.47
C GLN A 411 -15.10 -23.05 7.97
N SER A 412 -14.02 -23.72 7.59
CA SER A 412 -13.75 -24.11 6.22
C SER A 412 -13.51 -25.62 6.13
N HIS A 413 -14.12 -26.26 5.14
CA HIS A 413 -13.95 -27.69 4.86
C HIS A 413 -13.63 -27.93 3.40
N THR A 414 -12.64 -28.76 3.16
CA THR A 414 -12.40 -29.30 1.81
C THR A 414 -13.33 -30.50 1.59
N LEU A 415 -14.18 -30.40 0.59
CA LEU A 415 -15.11 -31.42 0.18
C LEU A 415 -14.52 -32.29 -0.97
N PRO A 416 -15.13 -33.44 -1.31
CA PRO A 416 -14.74 -34.24 -2.46
C PRO A 416 -14.66 -33.41 -3.75
N ARG A 417 -13.74 -33.79 -4.65
CA ARG A 417 -13.45 -33.09 -5.94
C ARG A 417 -12.95 -31.65 -5.77
N GLU A 418 -12.24 -31.38 -4.67
CA GLU A 418 -11.59 -30.07 -4.40
C GLU A 418 -12.56 -28.88 -4.25
N TRP A 419 -13.82 -29.14 -3.91
CA TRP A 419 -14.72 -28.09 -3.46
C TRP A 419 -14.34 -27.63 -2.05
N THR A 420 -14.39 -26.33 -1.82
CA THR A 420 -14.26 -25.77 -0.47
C THR A 420 -15.59 -25.21 -0.03
N LEU A 421 -16.07 -25.64 1.13
CA LEU A 421 -17.24 -25.10 1.81
C LEU A 421 -16.76 -24.18 2.93
N ASN A 422 -17.23 -22.94 2.92
CA ASN A 422 -17.00 -21.96 3.97
C ASN A 422 -18.33 -21.56 4.58
N TYR A 423 -18.42 -21.53 5.91
CA TYR A 423 -19.60 -21.03 6.60
C TYR A 423 -19.21 -20.42 7.94
N GLY A 424 -20.03 -19.53 8.43
CA GLY A 424 -19.75 -18.85 9.68
C GLY A 424 -20.86 -17.92 10.10
N THR A 425 -20.64 -17.31 11.26
CA THR A 425 -21.56 -16.35 11.84
C THR A 425 -20.81 -15.22 12.53
N SER A 426 -21.39 -14.04 12.57
CA SER A 426 -20.89 -12.94 13.36
C SER A 426 -21.99 -12.18 14.08
N LEU A 427 -21.66 -11.66 15.24
CA LEU A 427 -22.47 -10.75 16.03
C LEU A 427 -21.71 -9.44 16.19
N THR A 428 -22.35 -8.35 15.80
CA THR A 428 -21.83 -7.00 16.03
C THR A 428 -22.80 -6.23 16.93
N TYR A 429 -22.28 -5.57 17.93
CA TYR A 429 -22.99 -4.62 18.78
C TYR A 429 -22.25 -3.30 18.80
N ALA A 430 -22.91 -2.19 18.54
CA ALA A 430 -22.36 -0.88 18.71
C ALA A 430 -23.28 0.01 19.53
N SER A 431 -22.69 0.87 20.35
CA SER A 431 -23.34 1.92 21.12
C SER A 431 -22.65 3.22 20.81
N ASP A 432 -23.38 4.17 20.26
CA ASP A 432 -22.93 5.54 20.01
C ASP A 432 -23.67 6.50 20.94
N HIS A 433 -22.93 7.33 21.67
CA HIS A 433 -23.44 8.36 22.56
C HIS A 433 -22.94 9.72 22.08
N ASN A 434 -23.85 10.55 21.58
CA ASN A 434 -23.60 11.89 21.06
C ASN A 434 -24.19 12.95 21.96
N THR A 435 -23.41 13.99 22.25
CA THR A 435 -23.83 15.16 22.99
C THR A 435 -23.45 16.44 22.26
N GLN A 436 -24.32 17.45 22.30
CA GLN A 436 -24.00 18.81 21.87
C GLN A 436 -24.69 19.81 22.79
N PHE A 437 -23.91 20.71 23.36
CA PHE A 437 -24.42 21.76 24.28
C PHE A 437 -24.01 23.12 23.75
N TYR A 438 -24.99 24.03 23.70
CA TYR A 438 -24.81 25.42 23.29
C TYR A 438 -24.70 26.31 24.51
N HIS A 439 -23.68 27.15 24.50
CA HIS A 439 -23.44 28.19 25.49
C HIS A 439 -23.45 29.54 24.78
N THR A 440 -24.47 30.37 25.06
CA THR A 440 -24.59 31.70 24.45
C THR A 440 -23.94 32.76 25.31
N GLN A 441 -23.15 33.66 24.72
CA GLN A 441 -22.57 34.79 25.46
C GLN A 441 -23.41 36.08 25.37
N ASN A 442 -24.09 36.34 24.25
CA ASN A 442 -24.83 37.58 24.02
C ASN A 442 -26.15 37.29 23.29
N GLY A 443 -27.25 37.08 24.00
CA GLY A 443 -28.57 37.16 23.41
C GLY A 443 -29.43 35.89 23.44
N THR A 444 -29.68 35.22 22.35
CA THR A 444 -30.72 34.19 22.24
C THR A 444 -30.30 32.88 22.94
N ASP A 445 -31.18 32.38 23.84
CA ASP A 445 -31.01 31.06 24.44
C ASP A 445 -31.13 29.98 23.35
N MET A 446 -30.04 29.24 23.10
CA MET A 446 -29.95 28.12 22.15
C MET A 446 -30.06 26.76 22.84
N SER A 447 -30.38 26.69 24.12
CA SER A 447 -30.48 25.45 24.88
C SER A 447 -31.47 24.44 24.29
N ALA A 448 -32.45 24.92 23.54
CA ALA A 448 -33.43 24.09 22.81
C ALA A 448 -32.76 23.24 21.71
N LEU A 449 -31.54 23.59 21.26
CA LEU A 449 -30.74 22.84 20.28
C LEU A 449 -29.79 21.83 20.94
N ASN A 450 -29.76 21.79 22.27
CA ASN A 450 -28.96 20.82 23.00
C ASN A 450 -29.41 19.40 22.67
N THR A 451 -28.46 18.54 22.38
CA THR A 451 -28.70 17.13 22.09
C THR A 451 -27.94 16.24 23.06
N ASN A 452 -28.56 15.12 23.43
CA ASN A 452 -27.93 14.04 24.20
C ASN A 452 -28.61 12.73 23.80
N ASN A 453 -28.02 12.09 22.79
CA ASN A 453 -28.62 10.94 22.12
C ASN A 453 -27.73 9.71 22.25
N ARG A 454 -28.36 8.55 22.44
CA ARG A 454 -27.69 7.25 22.42
C ARG A 454 -28.35 6.36 21.38
N TYR A 455 -27.53 5.83 20.49
CA TYR A 455 -27.91 4.88 19.45
C TYR A 455 -27.27 3.56 19.73
N ASN A 456 -28.08 2.49 19.76
CA ASN A 456 -27.58 1.12 19.86
C ASN A 456 -27.97 0.37 18.60
N GLU A 457 -27.04 -0.38 18.06
CA GLU A 457 -27.26 -1.21 16.90
C GLU A 457 -26.73 -2.63 17.09
N TYR A 458 -27.41 -3.58 16.45
CA TYR A 458 -27.10 -4.98 16.48
C TYR A 458 -27.11 -5.51 15.04
N THR A 459 -26.08 -6.26 14.69
CA THR A 459 -26.01 -6.98 13.41
C THR A 459 -25.71 -8.44 13.68
N TYR A 460 -26.55 -9.32 13.15
CA TYR A 460 -26.36 -10.77 13.18
C TYR A 460 -26.18 -11.23 11.75
N ASP A 461 -25.01 -11.77 11.43
CA ASP A 461 -24.71 -12.34 10.14
C ASP A 461 -24.55 -13.85 10.26
N PHE A 462 -25.03 -14.58 9.27
CA PHE A 462 -24.59 -15.93 9.00
C PHE A 462 -24.40 -16.09 7.50
N TYR A 463 -23.42 -16.88 7.11
CA TYR A 463 -23.12 -17.09 5.71
C TYR A 463 -22.77 -18.54 5.39
N VAL A 464 -22.96 -18.88 4.13
CA VAL A 464 -22.47 -20.12 3.52
C VAL A 464 -21.92 -19.78 2.14
N GLY A 465 -20.78 -20.38 1.79
CA GLY A 465 -20.12 -20.16 0.51
C GLY A 465 -19.41 -21.41 0.03
N PHE A 466 -19.30 -21.53 -1.29
CA PHE A 466 -18.60 -22.61 -1.98
C PHE A 466 -17.58 -22.00 -2.94
N SER A 467 -16.41 -22.62 -3.01
CA SER A 467 -15.42 -22.27 -4.01
C SER A 467 -14.74 -23.51 -4.57
N LYS A 468 -14.24 -23.38 -5.81
CA LYS A 468 -13.49 -24.43 -6.49
C LYS A 468 -12.54 -23.84 -7.51
N ASN A 469 -11.32 -24.39 -7.54
CA ASN A 469 -10.39 -24.19 -8.64
C ASN A 469 -10.52 -25.38 -9.61
N MET A 470 -10.74 -25.09 -10.89
CA MET A 470 -10.85 -26.09 -11.95
C MET A 470 -9.58 -26.03 -12.80
N GLY A 471 -8.54 -26.77 -12.34
CA GLY A 471 -7.18 -26.65 -12.87
C GLY A 471 -6.54 -25.29 -12.56
N GLU A 472 -5.61 -24.87 -13.40
CA GLU A 472 -4.89 -23.58 -13.26
C GLU A 472 -5.61 -22.41 -13.95
N HIS A 473 -6.68 -22.69 -14.70
CA HIS A 473 -7.30 -21.72 -15.60
C HIS A 473 -8.62 -21.15 -15.09
N LEU A 474 -9.39 -21.87 -14.30
CA LEU A 474 -10.73 -21.45 -13.91
C LEU A 474 -10.91 -21.53 -12.40
N SER A 475 -11.33 -20.45 -11.79
CA SER A 475 -11.71 -20.38 -10.39
C SER A 475 -13.13 -19.85 -10.25
N PHE A 476 -13.92 -20.50 -9.41
CA PHE A 476 -15.29 -20.13 -9.12
C PHE A 476 -15.49 -20.02 -7.62
N SER A 477 -16.21 -18.98 -7.18
CA SER A 477 -16.73 -18.86 -5.83
C SER A 477 -18.14 -18.28 -5.85
N ALA A 478 -18.97 -18.75 -4.95
CA ALA A 478 -20.29 -18.20 -4.71
C ALA A 478 -20.64 -18.31 -3.23
N SER A 479 -21.30 -17.30 -2.69
CA SER A 479 -21.76 -17.29 -1.31
C SER A 479 -23.03 -16.47 -1.14
N ILE A 480 -23.69 -16.70 -0.02
CA ILE A 480 -24.83 -15.89 0.43
C ILE A 480 -24.66 -15.59 1.91
N THR A 481 -24.84 -14.33 2.29
CA THR A 481 -24.91 -13.90 3.68
C THR A 481 -26.33 -13.44 4.01
N GLY A 482 -26.91 -14.03 5.05
CA GLY A 482 -28.14 -13.54 5.68
C GLY A 482 -27.78 -12.60 6.83
N GLU A 483 -28.35 -11.40 6.84
CA GLU A 483 -28.13 -10.41 7.87
C GLU A 483 -29.44 -10.00 8.53
N TYR A 484 -29.45 -9.94 9.85
CA TYR A 484 -30.46 -9.22 10.62
C TYR A 484 -29.84 -7.99 11.25
N TYR A 485 -30.28 -6.81 10.82
CA TYR A 485 -29.85 -5.52 11.35
C TYR A 485 -30.96 -4.89 12.18
N LYS A 486 -30.63 -4.38 13.36
CA LYS A 486 -31.59 -3.77 14.29
C LYS A 486 -31.01 -2.55 14.96
N THR A 487 -31.76 -1.44 14.91
CA THR A 487 -31.59 -0.24 15.74
C THR A 487 -32.87 0.02 16.54
N ALA A 488 -32.92 1.08 17.33
CA ALA A 488 -34.15 1.48 18.04
C ALA A 488 -35.30 1.84 17.08
N ARG A 489 -34.99 2.32 15.87
CA ARG A 489 -35.96 2.88 14.91
C ARG A 489 -36.16 2.03 13.66
N TYR A 490 -35.29 1.05 13.42
CA TYR A 490 -35.30 0.24 12.20
C TYR A 490 -34.83 -1.18 12.45
N HIS A 491 -35.47 -2.14 11.83
CA HIS A 491 -34.99 -3.53 11.80
C HIS A 491 -35.38 -4.19 10.47
N ALA A 492 -34.49 -4.99 9.93
CA ALA A 492 -34.73 -5.73 8.69
C ALA A 492 -33.84 -6.97 8.56
N TRP A 493 -34.36 -7.98 7.85
CA TRP A 493 -33.58 -9.04 7.28
C TRP A 493 -33.18 -8.68 5.86
N ALA A 494 -31.97 -9.03 5.49
CA ALA A 494 -31.47 -8.88 4.12
C ALA A 494 -30.60 -10.08 3.73
N ALA A 495 -30.52 -10.35 2.43
CA ALA A 495 -29.67 -11.39 1.87
C ALA A 495 -28.67 -10.76 0.89
N TYR A 496 -27.42 -11.13 1.03
CA TYR A 496 -26.30 -10.58 0.24
C TYR A 496 -25.62 -11.72 -0.52
N PRO A 497 -26.08 -12.04 -1.74
CA PRO A 497 -25.40 -12.97 -2.62
C PRO A 497 -24.11 -12.35 -3.20
N THR A 498 -23.08 -13.18 -3.34
CA THR A 498 -21.84 -12.81 -4.03
C THR A 498 -21.40 -13.96 -4.93
N THR A 499 -20.84 -13.65 -6.08
CA THR A 499 -20.30 -14.67 -7.01
C THR A 499 -19.09 -14.09 -7.72
N GLU A 500 -18.08 -14.92 -7.93
CA GLU A 500 -16.91 -14.57 -8.70
C GLU A 500 -16.49 -15.76 -9.58
N LEU A 501 -16.24 -15.47 -10.86
CA LEU A 501 -15.72 -16.40 -11.84
C LEU A 501 -14.49 -15.76 -12.48
N THR A 502 -13.34 -16.39 -12.33
CA THR A 502 -12.08 -15.92 -12.91
C THR A 502 -11.57 -16.95 -13.90
N TYR A 503 -11.33 -16.53 -15.14
CA TYR A 503 -10.78 -17.35 -16.20
C TYR A 503 -9.44 -16.82 -16.68
N VAL A 504 -8.38 -17.59 -16.47
CA VAL A 504 -7.01 -17.31 -16.92
C VAL A 504 -6.83 -17.95 -18.29
N MET A 505 -7.04 -17.20 -19.36
CA MET A 505 -6.82 -17.68 -20.73
C MET A 505 -5.34 -17.96 -20.97
N THR A 506 -4.50 -17.02 -20.54
CA THR A 506 -3.02 -17.12 -20.51
C THR A 506 -2.52 -16.30 -19.31
N PRO A 507 -1.25 -16.42 -18.89
CA PRO A 507 -0.69 -15.55 -17.85
C PRO A 507 -0.76 -14.05 -18.15
N ALA A 508 -1.01 -13.69 -19.43
CA ALA A 508 -1.17 -12.31 -19.87
C ALA A 508 -2.64 -11.86 -20.01
N HIS A 509 -3.60 -12.78 -20.05
CA HIS A 509 -5.01 -12.50 -20.33
C HIS A 509 -5.89 -13.15 -19.27
N ILE A 510 -6.51 -12.34 -18.42
CA ILE A 510 -7.40 -12.80 -17.36
C ILE A 510 -8.77 -12.14 -17.57
N LEU A 511 -9.81 -12.94 -17.59
CA LEU A 511 -11.21 -12.50 -17.60
C LEU A 511 -11.83 -12.78 -16.24
N GLN A 512 -12.50 -11.81 -15.67
CA GLN A 512 -13.12 -11.92 -14.37
C GLN A 512 -14.55 -11.38 -14.41
N LEU A 513 -15.50 -12.19 -14.01
CA LEU A 513 -16.91 -11.82 -13.84
C LEU A 513 -17.21 -11.88 -12.34
N SER A 514 -17.70 -10.78 -11.77
CA SER A 514 -18.11 -10.73 -10.37
C SER A 514 -19.51 -10.15 -10.21
N PHE A 515 -20.25 -10.70 -9.27
CA PHE A 515 -21.48 -10.13 -8.76
C PHE A 515 -21.31 -9.90 -7.27
N THR A 516 -21.52 -8.67 -6.82
CA THR A 516 -21.38 -8.29 -5.43
C THR A 516 -22.67 -7.66 -4.93
N SER A 517 -22.98 -7.89 -3.69
CA SER A 517 -23.96 -7.12 -2.94
C SER A 517 -23.29 -6.48 -1.74
N ASP A 518 -23.50 -5.19 -1.57
CA ASP A 518 -22.93 -4.38 -0.49
C ASP A 518 -24.02 -3.65 0.26
N LYS A 519 -23.71 -3.21 1.47
CA LYS A 519 -24.59 -2.42 2.32
C LYS A 519 -23.80 -1.27 2.93
N THR A 520 -24.28 -0.07 2.72
CA THR A 520 -23.72 1.14 3.33
C THR A 520 -24.62 1.58 4.48
N TYR A 521 -24.07 1.59 5.67
CA TYR A 521 -24.74 2.12 6.85
C TYR A 521 -24.55 3.64 6.92
N PRO A 522 -25.57 4.41 7.33
CA PRO A 522 -25.37 5.83 7.63
C PRO A 522 -24.30 6.00 8.71
N SER A 523 -23.48 7.03 8.59
CA SER A 523 -22.54 7.34 9.66
C SER A 523 -23.28 7.78 10.93
N TYR A 524 -22.65 7.61 12.09
CA TYR A 524 -23.26 8.08 13.35
C TYR A 524 -23.46 9.59 13.37
N TRP A 525 -22.64 10.34 12.63
CA TRP A 525 -22.84 11.77 12.42
C TRP A 525 -24.10 12.05 11.61
N ASP A 526 -24.34 11.31 10.53
CA ASP A 526 -25.53 11.48 9.68
C ASP A 526 -26.82 11.13 10.42
N LEU A 527 -26.74 10.26 11.43
CA LEU A 527 -27.86 9.89 12.31
C LEU A 527 -28.02 10.84 13.50
N SER A 528 -27.01 11.66 13.81
CA SER A 528 -27.04 12.58 14.93
C SER A 528 -28.04 13.74 14.67
N GLU A 529 -28.75 14.13 15.68
CA GLU A 529 -29.60 15.34 15.65
C GLU A 529 -28.79 16.64 15.89
N SER A 530 -27.46 16.51 16.01
CA SER A 530 -26.57 17.65 16.24
C SER A 530 -26.47 18.53 15.00
N THR A 531 -26.39 19.85 15.22
CA THR A 531 -26.28 20.85 14.16
C THR A 531 -24.85 21.37 14.08
N GLY A 532 -24.26 21.37 12.90
CA GLY A 532 -22.97 21.99 12.59
C GLY A 532 -23.20 23.30 11.82
N TYR A 533 -22.57 24.39 12.25
CA TYR A 533 -22.60 25.66 11.55
C TYR A 533 -21.35 25.79 10.67
N ILE A 534 -21.57 26.01 9.36
CA ILE A 534 -20.51 26.17 8.36
C ILE A 534 -20.26 27.66 8.12
N SER A 535 -21.35 28.42 7.92
CA SER A 535 -21.32 29.87 7.71
C SER A 535 -22.51 30.52 8.37
N GLY A 536 -22.65 31.83 8.23
CA GLY A 536 -23.76 32.57 8.81
C GLY A 536 -25.14 32.28 8.22
N TYR A 537 -25.21 31.53 7.12
CA TYR A 537 -26.47 31.16 6.45
C TYR A 537 -26.51 29.67 6.06
N GLU A 538 -25.48 28.88 6.44
CA GLU A 538 -25.39 27.48 6.12
C GLU A 538 -25.16 26.65 7.38
N GLU A 539 -26.06 25.71 7.62
CA GLU A 539 -25.97 24.72 8.68
C GLU A 539 -26.17 23.30 8.13
N VAL A 540 -25.57 22.32 8.78
CA VAL A 540 -25.73 20.90 8.48
C VAL A 540 -26.28 20.21 9.72
N GLN A 541 -27.34 19.45 9.53
CA GLN A 541 -27.96 18.63 10.57
C GLN A 541 -28.09 17.20 10.09
N GLY A 542 -27.79 16.24 10.96
CA GLY A 542 -28.00 14.82 10.66
C GLY A 542 -29.48 14.46 10.62
N ASN A 543 -29.80 13.33 10.01
CA ASN A 543 -31.15 12.79 9.88
C ASN A 543 -31.25 11.40 10.55
N PRO A 544 -31.85 11.30 11.74
CA PRO A 544 -31.96 10.01 12.45
C PRO A 544 -32.93 9.02 11.81
N MET A 545 -33.62 9.39 10.73
CA MET A 545 -34.54 8.53 9.97
C MET A 545 -33.84 7.86 8.78
N LEU A 546 -32.55 8.10 8.56
CA LEU A 546 -31.79 7.44 7.50
C LEU A 546 -31.77 5.92 7.70
N LYS A 547 -31.85 5.23 6.60
CA LYS A 547 -31.80 3.75 6.53
C LYS A 547 -30.56 3.33 5.77
N PRO A 548 -30.01 2.15 6.08
CA PRO A 548 -28.93 1.59 5.26
C PRO A 548 -29.37 1.43 3.80
N SER A 549 -28.46 1.77 2.87
CA SER A 549 -28.64 1.47 1.45
C SER A 549 -28.03 0.11 1.10
N THR A 550 -28.61 -0.55 0.09
CA THR A 550 -28.07 -1.81 -0.44
C THR A 550 -27.77 -1.63 -1.92
N ASP A 551 -26.55 -1.98 -2.31
CA ASP A 551 -26.05 -1.87 -3.66
C ASP A 551 -25.80 -3.26 -4.24
N TYR A 552 -26.24 -3.51 -5.47
CA TYR A 552 -25.95 -4.70 -6.24
C TYR A 552 -25.16 -4.32 -7.47
N SER A 553 -24.01 -4.91 -7.68
CA SER A 553 -23.16 -4.63 -8.83
C SER A 553 -22.71 -5.90 -9.54
N ALA A 554 -22.70 -5.86 -10.87
CA ALA A 554 -22.12 -6.88 -11.72
C ALA A 554 -20.98 -6.26 -12.52
N ASN A 555 -19.79 -6.83 -12.43
CA ASN A 555 -18.59 -6.31 -13.07
C ASN A 555 -17.97 -7.39 -13.95
N LEU A 556 -17.57 -6.97 -15.16
CA LEU A 556 -16.75 -7.77 -16.07
C LEU A 556 -15.42 -7.07 -16.26
N ASN A 557 -14.35 -7.69 -15.80
CA ASN A 557 -12.99 -7.16 -15.92
C ASN A 557 -12.18 -8.01 -16.88
N TYR A 558 -11.49 -7.36 -17.80
CA TYR A 558 -10.48 -7.98 -18.64
C TYR A 558 -9.13 -7.38 -18.33
N ILE A 559 -8.22 -8.19 -17.81
CA ILE A 559 -6.88 -7.77 -17.43
C ILE A 559 -5.91 -8.24 -18.50
N LEU A 560 -5.26 -7.28 -19.17
CA LEU A 560 -4.21 -7.51 -20.15
C LEU A 560 -2.86 -7.12 -19.56
N LYS A 561 -1.94 -8.09 -19.46
CA LYS A 561 -0.56 -7.87 -19.06
C LYS A 561 0.35 -7.96 -20.28
N ASN A 562 0.87 -6.83 -20.76
CA ASN A 562 1.79 -6.80 -21.89
C ASN A 562 3.21 -6.47 -21.42
N LYS A 563 4.18 -7.35 -21.72
CA LYS A 563 5.62 -7.14 -21.42
C LYS A 563 6.22 -5.92 -22.13
N TYR A 564 5.62 -5.46 -23.23
CA TYR A 564 6.17 -4.37 -24.07
C TYR A 564 5.82 -2.96 -23.57
N ILE A 565 4.77 -2.79 -22.75
CA ILE A 565 4.38 -1.48 -22.23
C ILE A 565 5.34 -0.99 -21.15
N CYS A 566 6.06 -1.86 -20.47
CA CYS A 566 7.03 -1.49 -19.42
C CYS A 566 8.39 -1.00 -19.94
N LYS A 567 8.66 -1.02 -21.25
CA LYS A 567 9.98 -0.62 -21.80
C LYS A 567 10.06 0.82 -22.31
N HIS A 568 8.97 1.59 -22.28
CA HIS A 568 8.92 2.92 -22.89
C HIS A 568 8.28 4.00 -22.00
N SER A 569 8.52 3.97 -20.70
CA SER A 569 8.35 5.17 -19.88
C SER A 569 9.72 5.57 -19.34
N ILE A 570 10.36 6.47 -20.08
CA ILE A 570 11.52 7.26 -19.65
C ILE A 570 11.03 8.32 -18.68
#